data_6ab77efa673b8a866a128e6421b765d3
#
_entry.id   6ab77efa673b8a866a128e6421b765d3
#
_cell.length_a   1.000
_cell.length_b   1.000
_cell.length_c   1.000
_cell.angle_alpha   90.00
_cell.angle_beta   90.00
_cell.angle_gamma   90.00
#
_symmetry.space_group_name_H-M   'P 1'
#
loop_
_entity.id
_entity.type
_entity.pdbx_description
1 polymer ?
#
loop_
_entity_poly.entity_id
_entity_poly.type
_entity_poly.pdbx_seq_one_letter_code
_entity_poly.pdbx_strand_id
1 'polypeptide(L)'
;MRYLLSLLTLLGAAAMAEPPTVLVFGDSLSSGYGMDVDRSWPALLQERLVEQGYEHRVVNASITGETTEGGAARIDDALSRFAPALVILELGGNDGLRGFPPARIKDNLRTIIEKSRARGAGVVLLGIRIPPNYGPRYTRAFEDVYRELAAELDVPWVEFFMQDVALDEALMQDDRIHPNEQAQEVLLENAWPAIKAALESLQVSGRSAQ
;
A
#
# COMPACT_ATOMS: atom_id res chain seq x y z
N MET A 1 -12.43 -57.36 39.60
CA MET A 1 -12.04 -55.94 39.55
C MET A 1 -11.71 -55.63 38.08
N ARG A 2 -12.61 -54.91 37.37
CA ARG A 2 -12.42 -54.51 35.96
C ARG A 2 -12.01 -53.06 35.96
N TYR A 3 -10.78 -52.74 35.57
CA TYR A 3 -10.33 -51.37 35.39
C TYR A 3 -10.79 -50.85 34.05
N LEU A 4 -11.71 -49.89 34.02
CA LEU A 4 -12.08 -49.10 32.85
C LEU A 4 -10.97 -48.05 32.64
N LEU A 5 -10.16 -48.18 31.58
CA LEU A 5 -9.27 -47.13 31.09
C LEU A 5 -10.11 -46.14 30.29
N SER A 6 -10.36 -44.97 30.85
CA SER A 6 -10.95 -43.86 30.10
C SER A 6 -9.87 -43.19 29.22
N LEU A 7 -9.98 -43.37 27.92
CA LEU A 7 -9.14 -42.72 26.92
C LEU A 7 -9.66 -41.28 26.73
N LEU A 8 -8.94 -40.31 27.29
CA LEU A 8 -9.24 -38.90 27.14
C LEU A 8 -8.64 -38.43 25.79
N THR A 9 -9.48 -38.32 24.78
CA THR A 9 -9.06 -37.72 23.48
C THR A 9 -9.00 -36.20 23.65
N LEU A 10 -7.79 -35.63 23.74
CA LEU A 10 -7.56 -34.20 23.54
C LEU A 10 -7.83 -33.85 22.07
N LEU A 11 -8.99 -33.27 21.78
CA LEU A 11 -9.17 -32.50 20.53
C LEU A 11 -8.36 -31.22 20.65
N GLY A 12 -7.18 -31.18 20.04
CA GLY A 12 -6.44 -29.95 19.84
C GLY A 12 -7.22 -29.06 18.85
N ALA A 13 -7.78 -27.96 19.34
CA ALA A 13 -8.27 -26.90 18.47
C ALA A 13 -7.08 -26.33 17.70
N ALA A 14 -6.99 -26.62 16.39
CA ALA A 14 -6.05 -25.93 15.52
C ALA A 14 -6.41 -24.42 15.59
N ALA A 15 -5.54 -23.62 16.18
CA ALA A 15 -5.66 -22.17 16.11
C ALA A 15 -5.60 -21.79 14.64
N MET A 16 -6.70 -21.30 14.08
CA MET A 16 -6.71 -20.74 12.74
C MET A 16 -5.75 -19.55 12.75
N ALA A 17 -4.71 -19.62 11.93
CA ALA A 17 -3.79 -18.50 11.76
C ALA A 17 -4.57 -17.29 11.25
N GLU A 18 -4.31 -16.11 11.83
CA GLU A 18 -4.90 -14.87 11.34
C GLU A 18 -4.53 -14.66 9.86
N PRO A 19 -5.47 -14.20 9.02
CA PRO A 19 -5.19 -13.92 7.63
C PRO A 19 -4.01 -12.94 7.48
N PRO A 20 -3.09 -13.16 6.53
CA PRO A 20 -1.98 -12.24 6.31
C PRO A 20 -2.52 -10.86 5.92
N THR A 21 -1.86 -9.80 6.40
CA THR A 21 -2.32 -8.42 6.20
C THR A 21 -1.64 -7.78 5.00
N VAL A 22 -2.43 -7.14 4.13
CA VAL A 22 -1.99 -6.13 3.16
C VAL A 22 -2.25 -4.76 3.77
N LEU A 23 -1.19 -4.02 4.06
CA LEU A 23 -1.27 -2.69 4.66
C LEU A 23 -1.21 -1.62 3.57
N VAL A 24 -2.26 -0.84 3.38
CA VAL A 24 -2.23 0.37 2.58
C VAL A 24 -1.74 1.51 3.47
N PHE A 25 -0.62 2.11 3.09
CA PHE A 25 0.07 3.13 3.86
C PHE A 25 0.30 4.36 2.98
N GLY A 26 -0.64 5.28 3.04
CA GLY A 26 -0.75 6.40 2.11
C GLY A 26 -1.28 7.68 2.74
N ASP A 27 -1.69 8.58 1.87
CA ASP A 27 -2.28 9.87 2.23
C ASP A 27 -3.78 9.97 1.84
N SER A 28 -4.22 11.13 1.37
CA SER A 28 -5.61 11.38 0.98
C SER A 28 -6.06 10.59 -0.25
N LEU A 29 -5.15 10.21 -1.14
CA LEU A 29 -5.46 9.41 -2.31
C LEU A 29 -5.90 7.97 -1.96
N SER A 30 -5.52 7.52 -0.76
CA SER A 30 -5.82 6.17 -0.26
C SER A 30 -6.77 6.15 0.94
N SER A 31 -6.93 7.28 1.67
CA SER A 31 -7.73 7.31 2.90
C SER A 31 -9.25 7.32 2.69
N GLY A 32 -9.73 7.51 1.46
CA GLY A 32 -11.14 7.73 1.15
C GLY A 32 -11.58 9.18 1.42
N TYR A 33 -10.68 10.15 1.26
CA TYR A 33 -10.98 11.56 1.49
C TYR A 33 -12.13 12.07 0.62
N GLY A 34 -13.12 12.72 1.25
CA GLY A 34 -14.25 13.35 0.57
C GLY A 34 -15.30 12.39 0.01
N MET A 35 -15.25 11.10 0.37
CA MET A 35 -16.13 10.05 -0.16
C MET A 35 -16.43 8.99 0.89
N ASP A 36 -17.33 8.06 0.56
CA ASP A 36 -17.56 6.88 1.38
C ASP A 36 -16.31 5.96 1.36
N VAL A 37 -15.76 5.69 2.54
CA VAL A 37 -14.55 4.87 2.70
C VAL A 37 -14.75 3.45 2.17
N ASP A 38 -15.96 2.90 2.27
CA ASP A 38 -16.28 1.55 1.77
C ASP A 38 -16.26 1.49 0.23
N ARG A 39 -16.18 2.63 -0.44
CA ARG A 39 -16.05 2.74 -1.90
C ARG A 39 -14.65 3.14 -2.36
N SER A 40 -13.71 3.29 -1.43
CA SER A 40 -12.31 3.61 -1.75
C SER A 40 -11.59 2.44 -2.40
N TRP A 41 -10.55 2.72 -3.19
CA TRP A 41 -9.77 1.67 -3.84
C TRP A 41 -9.17 0.62 -2.87
N PRO A 42 -8.82 0.94 -1.60
CA PRO A 42 -8.43 -0.09 -0.64
C PRO A 42 -9.58 -1.01 -0.23
N ALA A 43 -10.82 -0.52 -0.18
CA ALA A 43 -11.99 -1.36 0.06
C ALA A 43 -12.26 -2.27 -1.16
N LEU A 44 -12.21 -1.72 -2.38
CA LEU A 44 -12.31 -2.50 -3.62
C LEU A 44 -11.17 -3.52 -3.75
N LEU A 45 -9.97 -3.21 -3.25
CA LEU A 45 -8.88 -4.17 -3.19
C LEU A 45 -9.22 -5.37 -2.30
N GLN A 46 -9.88 -5.15 -1.16
CA GLN A 46 -10.33 -6.25 -0.31
C GLN A 46 -11.31 -7.17 -1.04
N GLU A 47 -12.27 -6.59 -1.75
CA GLU A 47 -13.22 -7.36 -2.57
C GLU A 47 -12.51 -8.16 -3.67
N ARG A 48 -11.59 -7.51 -4.40
CA ARG A 48 -10.77 -8.13 -5.44
C ARG A 48 -9.93 -9.30 -4.90
N LEU A 49 -9.34 -9.16 -3.72
CA LEU A 49 -8.56 -10.25 -3.11
C LEU A 49 -9.44 -11.47 -2.81
N VAL A 50 -10.64 -11.26 -2.28
CA VAL A 50 -11.61 -12.35 -2.03
C VAL A 50 -12.04 -13.02 -3.33
N GLU A 51 -12.39 -12.25 -4.35
CA GLU A 51 -12.79 -12.77 -5.67
C GLU A 51 -11.68 -13.59 -6.35
N GLN A 52 -10.42 -13.19 -6.16
CA GLN A 52 -9.26 -13.89 -6.71
C GLN A 52 -8.77 -15.04 -5.83
N GLY A 53 -9.43 -15.33 -4.70
CA GLY A 53 -9.11 -16.43 -3.80
C GLY A 53 -7.89 -16.19 -2.89
N TYR A 54 -7.50 -14.94 -2.67
CA TYR A 54 -6.49 -14.59 -1.68
C TYR A 54 -7.11 -14.52 -0.29
N GLU A 55 -6.44 -15.09 0.72
CA GLU A 55 -6.89 -15.06 2.12
C GLU A 55 -6.51 -13.76 2.86
N HIS A 56 -5.83 -12.82 2.17
CA HIS A 56 -5.32 -11.61 2.78
C HIS A 56 -6.45 -10.65 3.19
N ARG A 57 -6.26 -9.99 4.33
CA ARG A 57 -7.08 -8.85 4.73
C ARG A 57 -6.39 -7.54 4.40
N VAL A 58 -7.15 -6.55 3.93
CA VAL A 58 -6.65 -5.19 3.70
C VAL A 58 -6.86 -4.36 4.96
N VAL A 59 -5.79 -3.69 5.39
CA VAL A 59 -5.86 -2.66 6.44
C VAL A 59 -5.44 -1.34 5.82
N ASN A 60 -6.34 -0.38 5.81
CA ASN A 60 -6.04 0.97 5.35
C ASN A 60 -5.58 1.83 6.54
N ALA A 61 -4.28 2.14 6.58
CA ALA A 61 -3.66 3.01 7.58
C ALA A 61 -3.24 4.37 6.97
N SER A 62 -3.89 4.78 5.88
CA SER A 62 -3.62 6.06 5.22
C SER A 62 -4.19 7.23 6.02
N ILE A 63 -3.50 8.36 6.01
CA ILE A 63 -3.88 9.57 6.74
C ILE A 63 -3.91 10.75 5.77
N THR A 64 -5.07 11.40 5.64
CA THR A 64 -5.23 12.60 4.81
C THR A 64 -4.20 13.68 5.17
N GLY A 65 -3.53 14.24 4.15
CA GLY A 65 -2.51 15.28 4.33
C GLY A 65 -1.14 14.79 4.78
N GLU A 66 -0.95 13.47 4.90
CA GLU A 66 0.31 12.86 5.33
C GLU A 66 1.46 13.20 4.37
N THR A 67 2.63 13.40 4.94
CA THR A 67 3.88 13.59 4.22
C THR A 67 4.77 12.36 4.36
N THR A 68 5.79 12.26 3.51
CA THR A 68 6.78 11.18 3.63
C THR A 68 7.50 11.21 4.98
N GLU A 69 7.73 12.39 5.59
CA GLU A 69 8.32 12.53 6.92
C GLU A 69 7.39 11.99 8.02
N GLY A 70 6.11 12.35 7.99
CA GLY A 70 5.11 11.82 8.92
C GLY A 70 4.96 10.32 8.78
N GLY A 71 4.91 9.81 7.55
CA GLY A 71 4.92 8.37 7.28
C GLY A 71 6.14 7.67 7.86
N ALA A 72 7.36 8.20 7.64
CA ALA A 72 8.60 7.64 8.17
C ALA A 72 8.65 7.63 9.72
N ALA A 73 8.00 8.60 10.35
CA ALA A 73 7.91 8.67 11.81
C ALA A 73 6.97 7.62 12.41
N ARG A 74 5.88 7.25 11.71
CA ARG A 74 4.86 6.32 12.24
C ARG A 74 4.91 4.90 11.67
N ILE A 75 5.78 4.61 10.72
CA ILE A 75 5.80 3.27 10.07
C ILE A 75 6.10 2.15 11.07
N ASP A 76 6.98 2.35 12.04
CA ASP A 76 7.31 1.32 13.03
C ASP A 76 6.10 0.90 13.87
N ASP A 77 5.25 1.86 14.24
CA ASP A 77 4.01 1.61 14.99
C ASP A 77 3.02 0.81 14.12
N ALA A 78 2.86 1.20 12.84
CA ALA A 78 2.00 0.50 11.90
C ALA A 78 2.48 -0.95 11.66
N LEU A 79 3.78 -1.15 11.45
CA LEU A 79 4.37 -2.48 11.26
C LEU A 79 4.21 -3.36 12.52
N SER A 80 4.39 -2.78 13.70
CA SER A 80 4.23 -3.51 14.96
C SER A 80 2.78 -3.89 15.23
N ARG A 81 1.84 -3.00 14.89
CA ARG A 81 0.42 -3.20 15.14
C ARG A 81 -0.23 -4.19 14.17
N PHE A 82 0.14 -4.16 12.91
CA PHE A 82 -0.57 -4.89 11.86
C PHE A 82 0.22 -6.09 11.32
N ALA A 83 1.53 -6.20 11.62
CA ALA A 83 2.42 -7.26 11.15
C ALA A 83 2.16 -7.63 9.66
N PRO A 84 2.21 -6.67 8.71
CA PRO A 84 1.78 -6.91 7.36
C PRO A 84 2.71 -7.86 6.61
N ALA A 85 2.13 -8.70 5.74
CA ALA A 85 2.88 -9.46 4.75
C ALA A 85 3.27 -8.59 3.54
N LEU A 86 2.44 -7.58 3.22
CA LEU A 86 2.67 -6.63 2.13
C LEU A 86 2.31 -5.21 2.58
N VAL A 87 3.16 -4.24 2.27
CA VAL A 87 2.90 -2.80 2.40
C VAL A 87 2.72 -2.20 1.02
N ILE A 88 1.60 -1.54 0.78
CA ILE A 88 1.38 -0.71 -0.41
C ILE A 88 1.64 0.73 0.02
N LEU A 89 2.76 1.29 -0.45
CA LEU A 89 3.25 2.61 -0.07
C LEU A 89 2.81 3.66 -1.11
N GLU A 90 1.95 4.57 -0.70
CA GLU A 90 1.40 5.66 -1.51
C GLU A 90 1.58 6.97 -0.75
N LEU A 91 2.74 7.62 -0.85
CA LEU A 91 3.07 8.88 -0.17
C LEU A 91 3.97 9.75 -1.04
N GLY A 92 3.94 11.05 -0.79
CA GLY A 92 4.80 12.05 -1.42
C GLY A 92 4.03 13.15 -2.13
N GLY A 93 2.74 12.96 -2.43
CA GLY A 93 1.90 13.97 -3.06
C GLY A 93 1.90 15.29 -2.29
N ASN A 94 1.69 15.23 -0.98
CA ASN A 94 1.72 16.40 -0.10
C ASN A 94 3.09 17.08 -0.02
N ASP A 95 4.17 16.31 -0.06
CA ASP A 95 5.54 16.85 -0.11
C ASP A 95 5.78 17.61 -1.42
N GLY A 96 5.40 16.99 -2.54
CA GLY A 96 5.52 17.59 -3.87
C GLY A 96 4.72 18.89 -4.01
N LEU A 97 3.46 18.90 -3.56
CA LEU A 97 2.60 20.08 -3.57
C LEU A 97 3.12 21.21 -2.64
N ARG A 98 3.90 20.88 -1.62
CA ARG A 98 4.54 21.86 -0.72
C ARG A 98 5.95 22.26 -1.19
N GLY A 99 6.44 21.70 -2.30
CA GLY A 99 7.74 22.00 -2.85
C GLY A 99 8.92 21.49 -2.02
N PHE A 100 8.74 20.39 -1.28
CA PHE A 100 9.81 19.81 -0.48
C PHE A 100 10.93 19.24 -1.36
N PRO A 101 12.20 19.25 -0.89
CA PRO A 101 13.30 18.75 -1.68
C PRO A 101 13.12 17.27 -2.06
N PRO A 102 13.21 16.89 -3.36
CA PRO A 102 13.06 15.50 -3.79
C PRO A 102 14.00 14.51 -3.09
N ALA A 103 15.21 14.94 -2.76
CA ALA A 103 16.15 14.10 -1.99
C ALA A 103 15.59 13.72 -0.61
N ARG A 104 14.93 14.65 0.10
CA ARG A 104 14.30 14.36 1.40
C ARG A 104 13.13 13.40 1.25
N ILE A 105 12.31 13.58 0.22
CA ILE A 105 11.21 12.65 -0.11
C ILE A 105 11.77 11.25 -0.35
N LYS A 106 12.82 11.13 -1.15
CA LYS A 106 13.51 9.87 -1.44
C LYS A 106 14.01 9.18 -0.17
N ASP A 107 14.68 9.92 0.72
CA ASP A 107 15.24 9.38 1.96
C ASP A 107 14.15 8.86 2.91
N ASN A 108 13.04 9.59 3.01
CA ASN A 108 11.90 9.18 3.84
C ASN A 108 11.21 7.93 3.27
N LEU A 109 10.92 7.88 1.96
CA LEU A 109 10.34 6.71 1.30
C LEU A 109 11.28 5.49 1.42
N ARG A 110 12.59 5.67 1.23
CA ARG A 110 13.61 4.64 1.48
C ARG A 110 13.51 4.08 2.89
N THR A 111 13.44 4.95 3.88
CA THR A 111 13.31 4.57 5.29
C THR A 111 12.08 3.71 5.53
N ILE A 112 10.94 4.07 4.94
CA ILE A 112 9.69 3.30 5.07
C ILE A 112 9.85 1.92 4.43
N ILE A 113 10.42 1.85 3.22
CA ILE A 113 10.63 0.60 2.48
C ILE A 113 11.58 -0.34 3.26
N GLU A 114 12.72 0.18 3.71
CA GLU A 114 13.72 -0.62 4.42
C GLU A 114 13.20 -1.15 5.76
N LYS A 115 12.48 -0.32 6.53
CA LYS A 115 11.84 -0.75 7.78
C LYS A 115 10.77 -1.82 7.54
N SER A 116 9.96 -1.68 6.49
CA SER A 116 8.96 -2.68 6.12
C SER A 116 9.61 -4.02 5.80
N ARG A 117 10.66 -4.01 4.98
CA ARG A 117 11.43 -5.22 4.62
C ARG A 117 12.15 -5.84 5.82
N ALA A 118 12.69 -5.04 6.72
CA ALA A 118 13.34 -5.52 7.94
C ALA A 118 12.36 -6.27 8.87
N ARG A 119 11.04 -6.03 8.72
CA ARG A 119 9.97 -6.76 9.43
C ARG A 119 9.40 -7.92 8.60
N GLY A 120 10.00 -8.25 7.46
CA GLY A 120 9.60 -9.36 6.60
C GLY A 120 8.44 -9.03 5.64
N ALA A 121 8.00 -7.78 5.57
CA ALA A 121 6.95 -7.37 4.64
C ALA A 121 7.51 -7.15 3.23
N GLY A 122 6.79 -7.63 2.20
CA GLY A 122 6.96 -7.15 0.84
C GLY A 122 6.54 -5.67 0.74
N VAL A 123 6.98 -4.98 -0.32
CA VAL A 123 6.57 -3.59 -0.55
C VAL A 123 6.21 -3.41 -2.02
N VAL A 124 5.12 -2.67 -2.29
CA VAL A 124 4.78 -2.11 -3.59
C VAL A 124 4.77 -0.60 -3.46
N LEU A 125 5.44 0.11 -4.37
CA LEU A 125 5.52 1.57 -4.37
C LEU A 125 4.59 2.15 -5.45
N LEU A 126 3.67 3.04 -5.05
CA LEU A 126 2.80 3.75 -5.98
C LEU A 126 3.40 5.12 -6.30
N GLY A 127 3.81 5.31 -7.55
CA GLY A 127 4.39 6.56 -8.03
C GLY A 127 3.36 7.66 -8.19
N ILE A 128 3.75 8.87 -7.84
CA ILE A 128 2.91 10.07 -7.89
C ILE A 128 3.56 11.07 -8.86
N ARG A 129 2.72 11.86 -9.55
CA ARG A 129 3.12 13.02 -10.32
C ARG A 129 2.44 14.26 -9.77
N ILE A 130 3.12 15.39 -9.87
CA ILE A 130 2.58 16.69 -9.44
C ILE A 130 2.31 17.57 -10.66
N PRO A 131 1.42 18.58 -10.54
CA PRO A 131 1.09 19.48 -11.63
C PRO A 131 2.32 20.16 -12.24
N PRO A 132 2.36 20.39 -13.56
CA PRO A 132 3.55 20.92 -14.27
C PRO A 132 3.90 22.37 -13.92
N ASN A 133 3.01 23.11 -13.27
CA ASN A 133 3.22 24.50 -12.84
C ASN A 133 4.30 24.66 -11.76
N TYR A 134 4.78 23.57 -11.14
CA TYR A 134 5.96 23.56 -10.26
C TYR A 134 7.29 23.66 -11.03
N GLY A 135 7.22 23.63 -12.34
CA GLY A 135 8.35 23.76 -13.25
C GLY A 135 9.05 22.44 -13.57
N PRO A 136 9.56 22.31 -14.84
CA PRO A 136 10.00 21.02 -15.39
C PRO A 136 11.23 20.43 -14.69
N ARG A 137 12.03 21.24 -14.01
CA ARG A 137 13.18 20.74 -13.23
C ARG A 137 12.72 20.02 -11.96
N TYR A 138 11.77 20.62 -11.25
CA TYR A 138 11.27 20.07 -10.00
C TYR A 138 10.37 18.86 -10.24
N THR A 139 9.44 18.94 -11.21
CA THR A 139 8.52 17.84 -11.51
C THR A 139 9.27 16.58 -11.94
N ARG A 140 10.27 16.70 -12.83
CA ARG A 140 11.12 15.55 -13.20
C ARG A 140 11.89 14.99 -12.01
N ALA A 141 12.55 15.85 -11.22
CA ALA A 141 13.28 15.38 -10.05
C ALA A 141 12.39 14.71 -9.00
N PHE A 142 11.12 15.14 -8.88
CA PHE A 142 10.12 14.51 -8.02
C PHE A 142 9.70 13.13 -8.56
N GLU A 143 9.37 13.03 -9.84
CA GLU A 143 8.99 11.75 -10.47
C GLU A 143 10.16 10.75 -10.45
N ASP A 144 11.38 11.21 -10.67
CA ASP A 144 12.59 10.39 -10.63
C ASP A 144 12.82 9.71 -9.27
N VAL A 145 12.31 10.28 -8.17
CA VAL A 145 12.39 9.68 -6.83
C VAL A 145 11.84 8.25 -6.81
N TYR A 146 10.64 8.05 -7.36
CA TYR A 146 9.98 6.74 -7.34
C TYR A 146 10.69 5.74 -8.25
N ARG A 147 11.05 6.16 -9.47
CA ARG A 147 11.77 5.33 -10.43
C ARG A 147 13.13 4.88 -9.90
N GLU A 148 13.88 5.81 -9.28
CA GLU A 148 15.18 5.52 -8.71
C GLU A 148 15.10 4.59 -7.51
N LEU A 149 14.15 4.82 -6.58
CA LEU A 149 13.94 3.93 -5.45
C LEU A 149 13.52 2.53 -5.88
N ALA A 150 12.63 2.42 -6.86
CA ALA A 150 12.19 1.13 -7.38
C ALA A 150 13.38 0.33 -7.95
N ALA A 151 14.26 1.00 -8.71
CA ALA A 151 15.45 0.37 -9.29
C ALA A 151 16.53 0.05 -8.24
N GLU A 152 16.81 0.97 -7.32
CA GLU A 152 17.87 0.81 -6.30
C GLU A 152 17.53 -0.26 -5.27
N LEU A 153 16.26 -0.39 -4.93
CA LEU A 153 15.79 -1.32 -3.89
C LEU A 153 15.11 -2.57 -4.46
N ASP A 154 15.02 -2.70 -5.79
CA ASP A 154 14.28 -3.79 -6.45
C ASP A 154 12.88 -3.95 -5.86
N VAL A 155 12.08 -2.86 -5.93
CA VAL A 155 10.70 -2.80 -5.42
C VAL A 155 9.74 -2.77 -6.60
N PRO A 156 8.73 -3.67 -6.65
CA PRO A 156 7.63 -3.52 -7.58
C PRO A 156 6.98 -2.15 -7.44
N TRP A 157 6.73 -1.47 -8.56
CA TRP A 157 6.18 -0.14 -8.52
C TRP A 157 5.22 0.16 -9.66
N VAL A 158 4.37 1.15 -9.46
CA VAL A 158 3.49 1.75 -10.45
C VAL A 158 4.04 3.11 -10.80
N GLU A 159 4.28 3.37 -12.08
CA GLU A 159 4.91 4.63 -12.52
C GLU A 159 4.05 5.85 -12.19
N PHE A 160 2.75 5.76 -12.44
CA PHE A 160 1.80 6.81 -12.11
C PHE A 160 0.48 6.22 -11.62
N PHE A 161 0.25 6.31 -10.30
CA PHE A 161 -0.93 5.73 -9.66
C PHE A 161 -2.24 6.32 -10.18
N MET A 162 -2.25 7.63 -10.49
CA MET A 162 -3.43 8.33 -11.02
C MET A 162 -3.48 8.36 -12.56
N GLN A 163 -2.84 7.40 -13.24
CA GLN A 163 -2.92 7.28 -14.69
C GLN A 163 -4.39 7.17 -15.12
N ASP A 164 -4.78 7.90 -16.19
CA ASP A 164 -6.13 8.00 -16.74
C ASP A 164 -7.22 8.54 -15.76
N VAL A 165 -6.79 9.07 -14.61
CA VAL A 165 -7.65 9.72 -13.61
C VAL A 165 -7.35 11.21 -13.49
N ALA A 166 -6.08 11.58 -13.31
CA ALA A 166 -5.68 12.93 -12.91
C ALA A 166 -6.08 14.05 -13.90
N LEU A 167 -6.30 13.74 -15.17
CA LEU A 167 -6.66 14.68 -16.21
C LEU A 167 -8.13 14.57 -16.66
N ASP A 168 -8.88 13.65 -16.10
CA ASP A 168 -10.31 13.49 -16.37
C ASP A 168 -11.13 14.20 -15.28
N GLU A 169 -11.71 15.34 -15.63
CA GLU A 169 -12.54 16.13 -14.68
C GLU A 169 -13.75 15.34 -14.15
N ALA A 170 -14.24 14.34 -14.87
CA ALA A 170 -15.35 13.50 -14.42
C ALA A 170 -14.93 12.53 -13.30
N LEU A 171 -13.64 12.26 -13.16
CA LEU A 171 -13.06 11.37 -12.15
C LEU A 171 -12.47 12.10 -10.95
N MET A 172 -12.46 13.44 -10.98
CA MET A 172 -11.91 14.28 -9.90
C MET A 172 -13.01 14.94 -9.08
N GLN A 173 -12.70 15.24 -7.82
CA GLN A 173 -13.51 16.11 -6.98
C GLN A 173 -13.39 17.58 -7.44
N ASP A 174 -14.24 18.44 -6.91
CA ASP A 174 -14.27 19.89 -7.27
C ASP A 174 -12.93 20.61 -7.03
N ASP A 175 -12.09 20.08 -6.13
CA ASP A 175 -10.77 20.63 -5.83
C ASP A 175 -9.70 20.28 -6.91
N ARG A 176 -10.01 19.37 -7.85
CA ARG A 176 -9.13 18.91 -8.94
C ARG A 176 -7.79 18.33 -8.47
N ILE A 177 -7.75 17.87 -7.23
CA ILE A 177 -6.60 17.22 -6.60
C ILE A 177 -6.95 15.79 -6.24
N HIS A 178 -8.14 15.58 -5.67
CA HIS A 178 -8.56 14.29 -5.17
C HIS A 178 -9.48 13.57 -6.16
N PRO A 179 -9.25 12.27 -6.42
CA PRO A 179 -10.15 11.43 -7.16
C PRO A 179 -11.51 11.31 -6.45
N ASN A 180 -12.58 11.21 -7.23
CA ASN A 180 -13.91 10.94 -6.71
C ASN A 180 -14.19 9.41 -6.64
N GLU A 181 -15.42 9.02 -6.24
CA GLU A 181 -15.81 7.62 -6.15
C GLU A 181 -15.72 6.85 -7.47
N GLN A 182 -15.99 7.51 -8.61
CA GLN A 182 -15.96 6.86 -9.92
C GLN A 182 -14.53 6.51 -10.37
N ALA A 183 -13.53 7.21 -9.83
CA ALA A 183 -12.12 6.97 -10.11
C ALA A 183 -11.55 5.75 -9.39
N GLN A 184 -12.18 5.27 -8.32
CA GLN A 184 -11.55 4.32 -7.41
C GLN A 184 -11.26 2.97 -8.05
N GLU A 185 -12.11 2.52 -8.97
CA GLU A 185 -11.89 1.31 -9.73
C GLU A 185 -10.69 1.44 -10.69
N VAL A 186 -10.53 2.60 -11.34
CA VAL A 186 -9.38 2.88 -12.21
C VAL A 186 -8.07 2.92 -11.40
N LEU A 187 -8.10 3.52 -10.21
CA LEU A 187 -6.95 3.52 -9.30
C LEU A 187 -6.55 2.09 -8.89
N LEU A 188 -7.53 1.25 -8.57
CA LEU A 188 -7.28 -0.16 -8.28
C LEU A 188 -6.69 -0.88 -9.49
N GLU A 189 -7.22 -0.69 -10.69
CA GLU A 189 -6.68 -1.32 -11.91
C GLU A 189 -5.23 -0.88 -12.18
N ASN A 190 -4.89 0.39 -11.92
CA ASN A 190 -3.52 0.88 -12.05
C ASN A 190 -2.56 0.21 -11.06
N ALA A 191 -3.00 -0.06 -9.83
CA ALA A 191 -2.18 -0.66 -8.79
C ALA A 191 -2.15 -2.21 -8.86
N TRP A 192 -3.22 -2.84 -9.33
CA TRP A 192 -3.42 -4.28 -9.26
C TRP A 192 -2.30 -5.14 -9.85
N PRO A 193 -1.73 -4.84 -11.04
CA PRO A 193 -0.66 -5.68 -11.60
C PRO A 193 0.56 -5.80 -10.68
N ALA A 194 0.98 -4.68 -10.07
CA ALA A 194 2.12 -4.67 -9.16
C ALA A 194 1.79 -5.37 -7.82
N ILE A 195 0.58 -5.16 -7.29
CA ILE A 195 0.10 -5.82 -6.07
C ILE A 195 0.04 -7.33 -6.28
N LYS A 196 -0.57 -7.77 -7.39
CA LYS A 196 -0.70 -9.20 -7.72
C LYS A 196 0.67 -9.87 -7.83
N ALA A 197 1.61 -9.27 -8.57
CA ALA A 197 2.96 -9.80 -8.72
C ALA A 197 3.69 -9.91 -7.36
N ALA A 198 3.52 -8.93 -6.47
CA ALA A 198 4.09 -8.97 -5.13
C ALA A 198 3.48 -10.09 -4.28
N LEU A 199 2.17 -10.29 -4.31
CA LEU A 199 1.48 -11.36 -3.59
C LEU A 199 1.91 -12.75 -4.08
N GLU A 200 2.02 -12.95 -5.39
CA GLU A 200 2.49 -14.20 -5.99
C GLU A 200 3.93 -14.53 -5.56
N SER A 201 4.81 -13.52 -5.52
CA SER A 201 6.20 -13.67 -5.04
C SER A 201 6.26 -14.11 -3.58
N LEU A 202 5.42 -13.53 -2.70
CA LEU A 202 5.34 -13.91 -1.29
C LEU A 202 4.88 -15.35 -1.10
N GLN A 203 3.92 -15.83 -1.90
CA GLN A 203 3.44 -17.22 -1.84
C GLN A 203 4.54 -18.22 -2.24
N VAL A 204 5.36 -17.90 -3.24
CA VAL A 204 6.48 -18.76 -3.67
C VAL A 204 7.53 -18.84 -2.57
N SER A 205 7.88 -17.72 -1.96
CA SER A 205 8.88 -17.66 -0.88
C SER A 205 8.43 -18.42 0.38
N GLY A 206 7.14 -18.36 0.74
CA GLY A 206 6.58 -19.10 1.87
C GLY A 206 6.56 -20.61 1.69
N ARG A 207 6.39 -21.10 0.43
CA ARG A 207 6.44 -22.54 0.12
C ARG A 207 7.85 -23.12 0.12
N SER A 208 8.87 -22.28 -0.14
CA SER A 208 10.27 -22.71 -0.15
C SER A 208 10.90 -22.78 1.25
N ALA A 209 10.22 -22.23 2.25
CA ALA A 209 10.68 -22.19 3.66
C ALA A 209 10.06 -23.30 4.54
N GLN A 210 9.15 -24.12 3.99
CA GLN A 210 8.57 -25.31 4.64
C GLN A 210 9.22 -26.59 4.13
#